data_fd91dd8a9722b54e241b6a37ef78de9c
#
_entry.id   fd91dd8a9722b54e241b6a37ef78de9c
#
_cell.length_a   1.000
_cell.length_b   1.000
_cell.length_c   1.000
_cell.angle_alpha   90.00
_cell.angle_beta   90.00
_cell.angle_gamma   90.00
#
_symmetry.space_group_name_H-M   'P 1'
#
loop_
_entity.id
_entity.type
_entity.pdbx_description
1 polymer ?
#
loop_
_entity_poly.entity_id
_entity_poly.type
_entity_poly.pdbx_seq_one_letter_code
_entity_poly.pdbx_strand_id
1 'polypeptide(L)'
;MTNIKFKPIYILGDNHGKYDSLFRTLDKFDIKNCHLIHVGDGGEGFLPVEKQERQFVHLNNNFKSRNISYSSIRGNHSDPAYFDGSVNLSNFRLLPDYHYEIINDKEFLFVGGATSIDRKVRNLGTSYWTDELFVLKPELIRPCNILISHSAPKWIGPFDKDDIKYWVDRDPTLWETCVKEREDMDKLVQLSCAERAYFGHFHESHFSEMYGCKARILAEMEITEHRFENY
;
A
#
# COMPACT_ATOMS: atom_id res chain seq x y z
N MET A 1 9.46 -34.21 -11.06
CA MET A 1 8.63 -33.06 -10.73
C MET A 1 9.47 -32.15 -9.83
N THR A 2 9.92 -31.04 -10.34
CA THR A 2 10.64 -30.02 -9.53
C THR A 2 9.65 -29.43 -8.54
N ASN A 3 9.87 -29.65 -7.24
CA ASN A 3 9.13 -28.97 -6.19
C ASN A 3 9.38 -27.45 -6.33
N ILE A 4 8.49 -26.75 -7.00
CA ILE A 4 8.49 -25.28 -7.00
C ILE A 4 8.16 -24.88 -5.57
N LYS A 5 9.18 -24.48 -4.81
CA LYS A 5 8.99 -24.00 -3.44
C LYS A 5 8.59 -22.54 -3.53
N PHE A 6 7.30 -22.26 -3.38
CA PHE A 6 6.79 -20.89 -3.30
C PHE A 6 7.47 -20.12 -2.15
N LYS A 7 7.81 -18.86 -2.39
CA LYS A 7 8.31 -17.98 -1.32
C LYS A 7 7.12 -17.49 -0.48
N PRO A 8 7.24 -17.44 0.86
CA PRO A 8 6.24 -16.78 1.70
C PRO A 8 5.95 -15.36 1.23
N ILE A 9 4.72 -14.91 1.41
CA ILE A 9 4.31 -13.54 1.13
C ILE A 9 3.95 -12.87 2.46
N TYR A 10 4.58 -11.74 2.74
CA TYR A 10 4.26 -10.88 3.87
C TYR A 10 3.72 -9.55 3.35
N ILE A 11 2.72 -9.02 4.04
CA ILE A 11 2.15 -7.70 3.79
C ILE A 11 2.59 -6.78 4.92
N LEU A 12 3.09 -5.60 4.56
CA LEU A 12 3.57 -4.56 5.47
C LEU A 12 2.62 -3.37 5.42
N GLY A 13 2.16 -2.91 6.57
CA GLY A 13 1.47 -1.63 6.76
C GLY A 13 2.42 -0.44 6.63
N ASP A 14 1.87 0.75 6.67
CA ASP A 14 2.57 2.03 6.54
C ASP A 14 3.84 2.08 7.37
N ASN A 15 4.96 2.51 6.80
CA ASN A 15 6.22 2.57 7.55
C ASN A 15 6.81 3.98 7.69
N HIS A 16 6.30 4.97 6.93
CA HIS A 16 6.70 6.37 6.98
C HIS A 16 8.22 6.59 7.01
N GLY A 17 8.95 5.85 6.17
CA GLY A 17 10.41 5.93 6.08
C GLY A 17 11.17 5.27 7.23
N LYS A 18 10.50 4.58 8.17
CA LYS A 18 11.11 3.91 9.32
C LYS A 18 11.81 2.59 8.94
N TYR A 19 12.57 2.59 7.84
CA TYR A 19 13.21 1.38 7.29
C TYR A 19 14.20 0.71 8.24
N ASP A 20 14.94 1.48 9.07
CA ASP A 20 15.82 0.88 10.07
C ASP A 20 15.06 0.07 11.12
N SER A 21 13.85 0.53 11.50
CA SER A 21 12.97 -0.21 12.40
C SER A 21 12.39 -1.44 11.72
N LEU A 22 12.04 -1.32 10.43
CA LEU A 22 11.59 -2.45 9.62
C LEU A 22 12.68 -3.54 9.57
N PHE A 23 13.92 -3.20 9.24
CA PHE A 23 15.01 -4.18 9.16
C PHE A 23 15.27 -4.87 10.50
N ARG A 24 15.25 -4.12 11.62
CA ARG A 24 15.34 -4.72 12.97
C ARG A 24 14.19 -5.70 13.23
N THR A 25 12.98 -5.37 12.80
CA THR A 25 11.81 -6.24 12.96
C THR A 25 11.94 -7.50 12.11
N LEU A 26 12.33 -7.36 10.85
CA LEU A 26 12.56 -8.51 9.95
C LEU A 26 13.63 -9.46 10.53
N ASP A 27 14.73 -8.91 11.04
CA ASP A 27 15.82 -9.70 11.64
C ASP A 27 15.37 -10.38 12.96
N LYS A 28 14.62 -9.66 13.81
CA LYS A 28 14.09 -10.19 15.07
C LYS A 28 13.17 -11.40 14.89
N PHE A 29 12.34 -11.37 13.83
CA PHE A 29 11.39 -12.44 13.54
C PHE A 29 11.87 -13.42 12.47
N ASP A 30 13.15 -13.34 12.07
CA ASP A 30 13.76 -14.17 11.01
C ASP A 30 12.98 -14.16 9.68
N ILE A 31 12.37 -13.01 9.34
CA ILE A 31 11.64 -12.82 8.08
C ILE A 31 12.64 -12.58 6.95
N LYS A 32 12.79 -13.58 6.10
CA LYS A 32 13.70 -13.60 4.94
C LYS A 32 13.23 -14.60 3.88
N ASN A 33 13.87 -14.61 2.70
CA ASN A 33 13.52 -15.52 1.60
C ASN A 33 12.05 -15.42 1.19
N CYS A 34 11.49 -14.20 1.11
CA CYS A 34 10.06 -13.96 0.93
C CYS A 34 9.78 -12.84 -0.08
N HIS A 35 8.52 -12.70 -0.45
CA HIS A 35 7.96 -11.46 -1.00
C HIS A 35 7.47 -10.60 0.17
N LEU A 36 7.86 -9.32 0.21
CA LEU A 36 7.34 -8.33 1.15
C LEU A 36 6.61 -7.26 0.34
N ILE A 37 5.30 -7.21 0.48
CA ILE A 37 4.43 -6.28 -0.22
C ILE A 37 3.99 -5.20 0.75
N HIS A 38 4.28 -3.96 0.41
CA HIS A 38 3.98 -2.79 1.23
C HIS A 38 2.73 -2.06 0.69
N VAL A 39 1.82 -1.72 1.58
CA VAL A 39 0.53 -1.12 1.21
C VAL A 39 0.58 0.41 1.06
N GLY A 40 1.78 1.00 0.96
CA GLY A 40 1.98 2.43 0.74
C GLY A 40 2.55 3.18 1.95
N ASP A 41 2.80 4.48 1.74
CA ASP A 41 3.39 5.37 2.74
C ASP A 41 4.80 4.96 3.21
N GLY A 42 5.66 4.66 2.23
CA GLY A 42 7.08 4.36 2.44
C GLY A 42 7.94 5.60 2.71
N GLY A 43 7.41 6.82 2.50
CA GLY A 43 8.14 8.07 2.67
C GLY A 43 8.99 8.46 1.47
N GLU A 44 8.65 7.99 0.28
CA GLU A 44 9.26 8.36 -0.99
C GLU A 44 8.92 9.82 -1.32
N GLY A 45 9.95 10.63 -1.62
CA GLY A 45 9.80 12.05 -1.93
C GLY A 45 10.05 13.02 -0.77
N PHE A 46 10.26 12.54 0.46
CA PHE A 46 10.62 13.39 1.60
C PHE A 46 12.10 13.81 1.64
N LEU A 47 12.92 13.16 0.82
CA LEU A 47 14.34 13.50 0.68
C LEU A 47 14.57 14.26 -0.63
N PRO A 48 15.60 15.12 -0.70
CA PRO A 48 16.07 15.63 -1.98
C PRO A 48 16.38 14.48 -2.96
N VAL A 49 16.08 14.67 -4.25
CA VAL A 49 16.12 13.63 -5.30
C VAL A 49 17.39 12.76 -5.21
N GLU A 50 18.57 13.36 -5.20
CA GLU A 50 19.85 12.61 -5.12
C GLU A 50 20.00 11.77 -3.84
N LYS A 51 19.39 12.20 -2.72
CA LYS A 51 19.41 11.42 -1.48
C LYS A 51 18.38 10.30 -1.54
N GLN A 52 17.23 10.56 -2.15
CA GLN A 52 16.17 9.58 -2.35
C GLN A 52 16.67 8.43 -3.24
N GLU A 53 17.32 8.72 -4.35
CA GLU A 53 17.90 7.70 -5.23
C GLU A 53 18.96 6.84 -4.51
N ARG A 54 19.84 7.48 -3.74
CA ARG A 54 20.81 6.73 -2.91
C ARG A 54 20.13 5.86 -1.86
N GLN A 55 19.04 6.35 -1.28
CA GLN A 55 18.25 5.56 -0.33
C GLN A 55 17.66 4.33 -1.01
N PHE A 56 17.10 4.44 -2.22
CA PHE A 56 16.56 3.28 -2.96
C PHE A 56 17.63 2.21 -3.21
N VAL A 57 18.85 2.60 -3.59
CA VAL A 57 19.96 1.66 -3.74
C VAL A 57 20.32 1.00 -2.40
N HIS A 58 20.35 1.77 -1.32
CA HIS A 58 20.61 1.25 0.02
C HIS A 58 19.54 0.25 0.46
N LEU A 59 18.26 0.57 0.27
CA LEU A 59 17.11 -0.31 0.57
C LEU A 59 17.17 -1.60 -0.24
N ASN A 60 17.42 -1.49 -1.56
CA ASN A 60 17.61 -2.64 -2.43
C ASN A 60 18.69 -3.60 -1.91
N ASN A 61 19.83 -3.09 -1.47
CA ASN A 61 20.93 -3.91 -0.95
C ASN A 61 20.55 -4.60 0.38
N ASN A 62 19.82 -3.91 1.26
CA ASN A 62 19.32 -4.47 2.51
C ASN A 62 18.27 -5.57 2.28
N PHE A 63 17.33 -5.39 1.35
CA PHE A 63 16.39 -6.44 0.99
C PHE A 63 17.07 -7.61 0.28
N LYS A 64 18.04 -7.32 -0.60
CA LYS A 64 18.82 -8.36 -1.28
C LYS A 64 19.60 -9.23 -0.31
N SER A 65 20.22 -8.67 0.72
CA SER A 65 20.97 -9.43 1.74
C SER A 65 20.11 -10.42 2.51
N ARG A 66 18.80 -10.16 2.59
CA ARG A 66 17.79 -11.04 3.22
C ARG A 66 17.04 -11.94 2.23
N ASN A 67 17.40 -11.88 0.93
CA ASN A 67 16.66 -12.54 -0.16
C ASN A 67 15.16 -12.19 -0.17
N ILE A 68 14.84 -10.92 0.14
CA ILE A 68 13.48 -10.37 0.11
C ILE A 68 13.26 -9.67 -1.23
N SER A 69 12.14 -9.97 -1.89
CA SER A 69 11.62 -9.19 -3.02
C SER A 69 10.61 -8.19 -2.48
N TYR A 70 11.00 -6.91 -2.35
CA TYR A 70 10.13 -5.85 -1.86
C TYR A 70 9.42 -5.16 -3.02
N SER A 71 8.12 -4.94 -2.86
CA SER A 71 7.29 -4.14 -3.78
C SER A 71 6.38 -3.23 -2.98
N SER A 72 6.26 -1.97 -3.39
CA SER A 72 5.41 -0.97 -2.74
C SER A 72 4.51 -0.28 -3.75
N ILE A 73 3.31 0.08 -3.31
CA ILE A 73 2.44 1.05 -3.96
C ILE A 73 2.62 2.43 -3.32
N ARG A 74 2.15 3.49 -3.99
CA ARG A 74 2.12 4.82 -3.39
C ARG A 74 1.01 4.94 -2.35
N GLY A 75 1.28 5.69 -1.29
CA GLY A 75 0.26 6.20 -0.38
C GLY A 75 0.07 7.71 -0.58
N ASN A 76 -0.57 8.38 0.39
CA ASN A 76 -0.71 9.83 0.41
C ASN A 76 0.52 10.56 0.99
N HIS A 77 1.46 9.83 1.59
CA HIS A 77 2.78 10.31 2.00
C HIS A 77 3.90 9.83 1.07
N SER A 78 3.58 9.61 -0.21
CA SER A 78 4.54 9.20 -1.23
C SER A 78 4.43 10.12 -2.42
N ASP A 79 5.58 10.61 -2.94
CA ASP A 79 5.61 11.37 -4.20
C ASP A 79 5.20 10.45 -5.36
N PRO A 80 4.05 10.71 -6.03
CA PRO A 80 3.58 9.86 -7.13
C PRO A 80 4.58 9.73 -8.28
N ALA A 81 5.47 10.68 -8.46
CA ALA A 81 6.47 10.66 -9.53
C ALA A 81 7.42 9.46 -9.48
N TYR A 82 7.62 8.84 -8.31
CA TYR A 82 8.46 7.63 -8.18
C TYR A 82 7.71 6.33 -8.52
N PHE A 83 6.40 6.39 -8.75
CA PHE A 83 5.56 5.20 -8.99
C PHE A 83 5.12 5.04 -10.44
N ASP A 84 5.95 5.45 -11.38
CA ASP A 84 5.77 5.28 -12.83
C ASP A 84 6.34 3.95 -13.36
N GLY A 85 6.93 3.14 -12.47
CA GLY A 85 7.61 1.89 -12.81
C GLY A 85 9.10 2.03 -13.12
N SER A 86 9.68 3.25 -13.07
CA SER A 86 11.11 3.49 -13.29
C SER A 86 11.98 2.99 -12.13
N VAL A 87 11.47 3.05 -10.89
CA VAL A 87 12.15 2.49 -9.71
C VAL A 87 11.92 0.99 -9.65
N ASN A 88 12.71 0.24 -10.42
CA ASN A 88 12.62 -1.20 -10.59
C ASN A 88 13.99 -1.87 -10.38
N LEU A 89 14.44 -1.94 -9.13
CA LEU A 89 15.69 -2.58 -8.76
C LEU A 89 15.47 -4.08 -8.48
N SER A 90 16.55 -4.85 -8.37
CA SER A 90 16.46 -6.32 -8.26
C SER A 90 15.63 -6.83 -7.07
N ASN A 91 15.62 -6.06 -5.97
CA ASN A 91 14.94 -6.44 -4.72
C ASN A 91 14.10 -5.30 -4.11
N PHE A 92 13.98 -4.17 -4.81
CA PHE A 92 13.18 -3.02 -4.38
C PHE A 92 12.49 -2.40 -5.59
N ARG A 93 11.16 -2.40 -5.59
CA ARG A 93 10.34 -1.89 -6.69
C ARG A 93 9.22 -0.99 -6.16
N LEU A 94 8.98 0.11 -6.86
CA LEU A 94 7.81 0.97 -6.68
C LEU A 94 6.88 0.74 -7.87
N LEU A 95 5.65 0.30 -7.59
CA LEU A 95 4.73 -0.17 -8.61
C LEU A 95 3.76 0.95 -9.04
N PRO A 96 3.50 1.09 -10.35
CA PRO A 96 2.49 2.02 -10.83
C PRO A 96 1.08 1.57 -10.43
N ASP A 97 0.14 2.51 -10.43
CA ASP A 97 -1.27 2.19 -10.22
C ASP A 97 -1.79 1.24 -11.30
N TYR A 98 -2.72 0.36 -10.91
CA TYR A 98 -3.31 -0.68 -11.77
C TYR A 98 -2.29 -1.67 -12.32
N HIS A 99 -1.18 -1.86 -11.61
CA HIS A 99 -0.22 -2.91 -11.94
C HIS A 99 -0.78 -4.28 -11.58
N TYR A 100 -0.63 -5.25 -12.50
CA TYR A 100 -0.97 -6.65 -12.27
C TYR A 100 0.30 -7.49 -12.27
N GLU A 101 0.42 -8.39 -11.30
CA GLU A 101 1.55 -9.30 -11.23
C GLU A 101 1.09 -10.68 -10.71
N ILE A 102 1.67 -11.75 -11.26
CA ILE A 102 1.45 -13.11 -10.77
C ILE A 102 2.56 -13.44 -9.76
N ILE A 103 2.17 -13.68 -8.52
CA ILE A 103 3.07 -14.10 -7.43
C ILE A 103 2.54 -15.41 -6.86
N ASN A 104 3.36 -16.48 -6.88
CA ASN A 104 2.96 -17.81 -6.42
C ASN A 104 1.64 -18.32 -7.06
N ASP A 105 1.53 -18.18 -8.38
CA ASP A 105 0.36 -18.58 -9.19
C ASP A 105 -0.96 -17.85 -8.83
N LYS A 106 -0.89 -16.74 -8.10
CA LYS A 106 -2.01 -15.87 -7.79
C LYS A 106 -1.82 -14.50 -8.44
N GLU A 107 -2.90 -13.97 -9.01
CA GLU A 107 -2.88 -12.65 -9.61
C GLU A 107 -3.15 -11.58 -8.58
N PHE A 108 -2.24 -10.63 -8.46
CA PHE A 108 -2.33 -9.45 -7.62
C PHE A 108 -2.65 -8.23 -8.45
N LEU A 109 -3.56 -7.38 -7.94
CA LEU A 109 -3.79 -6.03 -8.43
C LEU A 109 -3.25 -5.03 -7.41
N PHE A 110 -2.48 -4.05 -7.88
CA PHE A 110 -1.85 -3.01 -7.08
C PHE A 110 -2.43 -1.65 -7.46
N VAL A 111 -3.00 -0.92 -6.48
CA VAL A 111 -3.59 0.41 -6.72
C VAL A 111 -3.29 1.32 -5.54
N GLY A 112 -2.53 2.39 -5.76
CA GLY A 112 -2.12 3.33 -4.73
C GLY A 112 -3.03 4.54 -4.58
N GLY A 113 -2.63 5.41 -3.66
CA GLY A 113 -3.25 6.71 -3.40
C GLY A 113 -4.31 6.71 -2.30
N ALA A 114 -4.38 7.86 -1.63
CA ALA A 114 -5.42 8.17 -0.64
C ALA A 114 -5.51 9.69 -0.41
N THR A 115 -6.53 10.11 0.31
CA THR A 115 -6.77 11.52 0.67
C THR A 115 -6.03 11.87 1.96
N SER A 116 -5.09 12.83 1.92
CA SER A 116 -4.51 13.41 3.11
C SER A 116 -5.52 14.28 3.86
N ILE A 117 -5.85 13.92 5.10
CA ILE A 117 -6.78 14.71 5.93
C ILE A 117 -6.21 16.08 6.33
N ASP A 118 -4.90 16.19 6.40
CA ASP A 118 -4.14 17.39 6.80
C ASP A 118 -3.55 18.17 5.61
N ARG A 119 -4.05 17.93 4.37
CA ARG A 119 -3.54 18.51 3.11
C ARG A 119 -3.43 20.04 3.11
N LYS A 120 -4.26 20.74 3.89
CA LYS A 120 -4.24 22.23 3.97
C LYS A 120 -3.06 22.78 4.76
N VAL A 121 -2.39 21.98 5.55
CA VAL A 121 -1.23 22.39 6.37
C VAL A 121 0.08 21.81 5.89
N ARG A 122 0.05 20.95 4.87
CA ARG A 122 1.24 20.37 4.24
C ARG A 122 1.83 21.26 3.16
N ASN A 123 3.09 21.08 2.87
CA ASN A 123 3.81 21.83 1.83
C ASN A 123 3.72 21.09 0.49
N LEU A 124 3.19 21.78 -0.52
CA LEU A 124 3.08 21.25 -1.88
C LEU A 124 4.46 20.89 -2.46
N GLY A 125 4.56 19.70 -3.04
CA GLY A 125 5.78 19.19 -3.69
C GLY A 125 6.87 18.69 -2.74
N THR A 126 6.61 18.65 -1.41
CA THR A 126 7.56 18.10 -0.43
C THR A 126 6.93 17.20 0.62
N SER A 127 5.66 17.39 0.92
CA SER A 127 4.89 16.55 1.86
C SER A 127 3.43 16.39 1.46
N TYR A 128 3.03 17.06 0.38
CA TYR A 128 1.71 16.96 -0.25
C TYR A 128 1.86 17.05 -1.77
N TRP A 129 1.14 16.22 -2.49
CA TRP A 129 1.07 16.18 -3.95
C TRP A 129 -0.38 16.18 -4.39
N THR A 130 -0.74 17.02 -5.37
CA THR A 130 -2.13 17.19 -5.82
C THR A 130 -2.69 15.93 -6.49
N ASP A 131 -1.83 15.04 -6.92
CA ASP A 131 -2.10 13.75 -7.55
C ASP A 131 -1.91 12.54 -6.61
N GLU A 132 -1.82 12.78 -5.29
CA GLU A 132 -1.75 11.71 -4.29
C GLU A 132 -3.02 10.87 -4.21
N LEU A 133 -4.16 11.42 -4.64
CA LEU A 133 -5.48 10.83 -4.50
C LEU A 133 -5.60 9.47 -5.21
N PHE A 134 -6.39 8.58 -4.63
CA PHE A 134 -6.89 7.43 -5.37
C PHE A 134 -7.86 7.89 -6.48
N VAL A 135 -7.68 7.37 -7.68
CA VAL A 135 -8.55 7.65 -8.83
C VAL A 135 -9.08 6.34 -9.41
N LEU A 136 -10.39 6.12 -9.31
CA LEU A 136 -11.03 4.93 -9.88
C LEU A 136 -10.97 4.98 -11.42
N LYS A 137 -10.42 3.93 -12.04
CA LYS A 137 -10.36 3.72 -13.50
C LYS A 137 -10.96 2.35 -13.83
N PRO A 138 -12.29 2.25 -13.95
CA PRO A 138 -12.97 0.97 -14.16
C PRO A 138 -12.46 0.19 -15.38
N GLU A 139 -12.07 0.90 -16.43
CA GLU A 139 -11.56 0.34 -17.68
C GLU A 139 -10.21 -0.39 -17.53
N LEU A 140 -9.49 -0.16 -16.43
CA LEU A 140 -8.22 -0.81 -16.11
C LEU A 140 -8.39 -1.99 -15.14
N ILE A 141 -9.62 -2.21 -14.62
CA ILE A 141 -9.87 -3.23 -13.61
C ILE A 141 -10.34 -4.52 -14.29
N ARG A 142 -9.69 -5.62 -13.93
CA ARG A 142 -10.10 -6.99 -14.26
C ARG A 142 -10.05 -7.86 -13.02
N PRO A 143 -10.74 -9.01 -12.98
CA PRO A 143 -10.70 -9.90 -11.83
C PRO A 143 -9.28 -10.29 -11.44
N CYS A 144 -9.03 -10.36 -10.12
CA CYS A 144 -7.76 -10.81 -9.54
C CYS A 144 -8.01 -11.65 -8.29
N ASN A 145 -6.99 -12.32 -7.76
CA ASN A 145 -7.11 -13.06 -6.51
C ASN A 145 -6.91 -12.15 -5.29
N ILE A 146 -5.96 -11.22 -5.38
CA ILE A 146 -5.57 -10.38 -4.26
C ILE A 146 -5.50 -8.91 -4.70
N LEU A 147 -6.15 -8.03 -3.95
CA LEU A 147 -6.06 -6.58 -4.12
C LEU A 147 -5.13 -6.00 -3.03
N ILE A 148 -4.16 -5.21 -3.46
CA ILE A 148 -3.31 -4.38 -2.60
C ILE A 148 -3.65 -2.93 -2.91
N SER A 149 -4.13 -2.19 -1.91
CA SER A 149 -4.40 -0.77 -2.09
C SER A 149 -4.04 0.01 -0.82
N HIS A 150 -3.89 1.35 -0.94
CA HIS A 150 -3.52 2.16 0.22
C HIS A 150 -4.77 2.58 1.00
N SER A 151 -5.74 3.22 0.36
CA SER A 151 -7.04 3.50 0.99
C SER A 151 -7.93 2.26 1.04
N ALA A 152 -9.02 2.30 1.82
CA ALA A 152 -9.93 1.17 2.04
C ALA A 152 -11.40 1.56 1.77
N PRO A 153 -12.28 0.59 1.45
CA PRO A 153 -13.71 0.84 1.26
C PRO A 153 -14.42 1.18 2.58
N LYS A 154 -15.61 1.79 2.49
CA LYS A 154 -16.35 2.32 3.66
C LYS A 154 -16.84 1.27 4.67
N TRP A 155 -16.88 0.01 4.29
CA TRP A 155 -17.35 -1.09 5.15
C TRP A 155 -16.26 -1.69 6.04
N ILE A 156 -15.02 -1.19 5.97
CA ILE A 156 -13.93 -1.60 6.84
C ILE A 156 -13.18 -0.39 7.38
N GLY A 157 -12.83 -0.44 8.67
CA GLY A 157 -12.06 0.59 9.38
C GLY A 157 -12.87 1.81 9.78
N PRO A 158 -12.22 2.82 10.36
CA PRO A 158 -12.87 4.02 10.83
C PRO A 158 -13.44 4.83 9.67
N PHE A 159 -14.69 5.26 9.81
CA PHE A 159 -15.36 6.13 8.84
C PHE A 159 -16.41 6.97 9.55
N ASP A 160 -15.96 7.87 10.43
CA ASP A 160 -16.82 8.85 11.08
C ASP A 160 -16.27 10.26 10.84
N LYS A 161 -17.18 11.18 10.54
CA LYS A 161 -16.84 12.60 10.35
C LYS A 161 -16.29 13.25 11.62
N ASP A 162 -16.75 12.79 12.77
CA ASP A 162 -16.31 13.32 14.05
C ASP A 162 -14.85 12.96 14.37
N ASP A 163 -14.36 11.82 13.89
CA ASP A 163 -12.95 11.41 14.04
C ASP A 163 -11.98 12.40 13.37
N ILE A 164 -12.40 13.01 12.25
CA ILE A 164 -11.60 13.98 11.48
C ILE A 164 -12.17 15.40 11.54
N LYS A 165 -13.07 15.69 12.49
CA LYS A 165 -13.75 16.99 12.60
C LYS A 165 -12.79 18.18 12.62
N TYR A 166 -11.67 18.07 13.33
CA TYR A 166 -10.66 19.12 13.39
C TYR A 166 -10.17 19.54 12.00
N TRP A 167 -10.01 18.58 11.10
CA TRP A 167 -9.54 18.80 9.73
C TRP A 167 -10.68 19.26 8.80
N VAL A 168 -11.88 18.72 8.98
CA VAL A 168 -13.07 19.13 8.21
C VAL A 168 -13.44 20.58 8.48
N ASP A 169 -13.31 21.04 9.72
CA ASP A 169 -13.57 22.46 10.08
C ASP A 169 -12.57 23.41 9.37
N ARG A 170 -11.41 22.94 8.92
CA ARG A 170 -10.36 23.70 8.20
C ARG A 170 -10.38 23.47 6.69
N ASP A 171 -10.94 22.39 6.23
CA ASP A 171 -11.13 22.05 4.82
C ASP A 171 -12.56 21.57 4.58
N PRO A 172 -13.47 22.47 4.23
CA PRO A 172 -14.89 22.15 4.04
C PRO A 172 -15.17 21.08 2.98
N THR A 173 -14.22 20.86 2.04
CA THR A 173 -14.36 19.85 0.98
C THR A 173 -13.80 18.47 1.39
N LEU A 174 -13.11 18.38 2.52
CA LEU A 174 -12.41 17.16 2.93
C LEU A 174 -13.36 15.98 3.11
N TRP A 175 -14.46 16.18 3.85
CA TRP A 175 -15.39 15.10 4.13
C TRP A 175 -15.98 14.49 2.86
N GLU A 176 -16.41 15.32 1.93
CA GLU A 176 -16.96 14.87 0.64
C GLU A 176 -15.89 14.11 -0.17
N THR A 177 -14.64 14.57 -0.13
CA THR A 177 -13.51 13.87 -0.78
C THR A 177 -13.30 12.49 -0.16
N CYS A 178 -13.27 12.38 1.18
CA CYS A 178 -13.12 11.09 1.87
C CYS A 178 -14.29 10.15 1.59
N VAL A 179 -15.53 10.64 1.61
CA VAL A 179 -16.73 9.84 1.29
C VAL A 179 -16.63 9.27 -0.12
N LYS A 180 -16.33 10.14 -1.10
CA LYS A 180 -16.21 9.72 -2.50
C LYS A 180 -15.10 8.69 -2.68
N GLU A 181 -13.94 8.89 -2.08
CA GLU A 181 -12.82 7.95 -2.14
C GLU A 181 -13.22 6.58 -1.60
N ARG A 182 -13.86 6.53 -0.44
CA ARG A 182 -14.31 5.28 0.19
C ARG A 182 -15.38 4.55 -0.64
N GLU A 183 -16.26 5.29 -1.33
CA GLU A 183 -17.24 4.74 -2.26
C GLU A 183 -16.60 4.22 -3.55
N ASP A 184 -15.59 4.91 -4.06
CA ASP A 184 -14.85 4.47 -5.24
C ASP A 184 -13.95 3.25 -4.91
N MET A 185 -13.39 3.18 -3.69
CA MET A 185 -12.72 1.98 -3.17
C MET A 185 -13.67 0.78 -3.06
N ASP A 186 -14.92 1.00 -2.67
CA ASP A 186 -15.95 -0.03 -2.64
C ASP A 186 -16.18 -0.62 -4.05
N LYS A 187 -16.28 0.24 -5.06
CA LYS A 187 -16.38 -0.17 -6.47
C LYS A 187 -15.13 -0.92 -6.96
N LEU A 188 -13.93 -0.48 -6.55
CA LEU A 188 -12.68 -1.16 -6.88
C LEU A 188 -12.71 -2.61 -6.38
N VAL A 189 -13.09 -2.84 -5.12
CA VAL A 189 -13.21 -4.19 -4.55
C VAL A 189 -14.24 -5.04 -5.33
N GLN A 190 -15.41 -4.47 -5.63
CA GLN A 190 -16.46 -5.19 -6.38
C GLN A 190 -15.99 -5.57 -7.79
N LEU A 191 -15.41 -4.62 -8.53
CA LEU A 191 -14.98 -4.84 -9.92
C LEU A 191 -13.77 -5.78 -10.02
N SER A 192 -12.86 -5.76 -9.03
CA SER A 192 -11.71 -6.65 -9.00
C SER A 192 -12.04 -8.09 -8.66
N CYS A 193 -13.23 -8.36 -8.11
CA CYS A 193 -13.65 -9.69 -7.64
C CYS A 193 -12.60 -10.37 -6.74
N ALA A 194 -11.78 -9.60 -6.03
CA ALA A 194 -10.68 -10.12 -5.23
C ALA A 194 -11.20 -10.97 -4.05
N GLU A 195 -10.60 -12.14 -3.84
CA GLU A 195 -10.90 -13.01 -2.70
C GLU A 195 -10.34 -12.43 -1.39
N ARG A 196 -9.24 -11.66 -1.50
CA ARG A 196 -8.57 -10.98 -0.38
C ARG A 196 -8.14 -9.58 -0.76
N ALA A 197 -8.19 -8.66 0.21
CA ALA A 197 -7.70 -7.30 0.04
C ALA A 197 -6.91 -6.84 1.26
N TYR A 198 -5.85 -6.05 1.02
CA TYR A 198 -5.00 -5.47 2.05
C TYR A 198 -4.87 -3.97 1.82
N PHE A 199 -5.01 -3.21 2.92
CA PHE A 199 -5.04 -1.75 2.93
C PHE A 199 -4.13 -1.19 4.02
N GLY A 200 -3.72 0.08 3.89
CA GLY A 200 -2.99 0.86 4.89
C GLY A 200 -3.78 2.09 5.35
N HIS A 201 -3.09 3.23 5.43
CA HIS A 201 -3.63 4.59 5.60
C HIS A 201 -4.24 4.92 6.97
N PHE A 202 -4.97 4.00 7.58
CA PHE A 202 -5.75 4.27 8.81
C PHE A 202 -4.97 4.00 10.09
N HIS A 203 -3.77 3.44 10.00
CA HIS A 203 -2.84 3.13 11.09
C HIS A 203 -3.41 2.21 12.19
N GLU A 204 -4.55 1.59 11.94
CA GLU A 204 -5.23 0.66 12.86
C GLU A 204 -5.53 -0.66 12.16
N SER A 205 -5.43 -1.77 12.90
CA SER A 205 -5.71 -3.09 12.32
C SER A 205 -7.20 -3.40 12.36
N HIS A 206 -7.81 -3.61 11.20
CA HIS A 206 -9.22 -3.98 11.06
C HIS A 206 -9.40 -5.18 10.14
N PHE A 207 -10.43 -5.97 10.41
CA PHE A 207 -10.88 -7.07 9.55
C PHE A 207 -12.34 -6.92 9.23
N SER A 208 -12.70 -7.21 7.99
CA SER A 208 -14.09 -7.30 7.56
C SER A 208 -14.20 -8.21 6.34
N GLU A 209 -15.43 -8.64 6.03
CA GLU A 209 -15.71 -9.41 4.82
C GLU A 209 -16.95 -8.83 4.14
N MET A 210 -16.84 -8.54 2.83
CA MET A 210 -17.95 -8.09 2.01
C MET A 210 -17.71 -8.49 0.55
N TYR A 211 -18.78 -8.78 -0.19
CA TYR A 211 -18.72 -9.21 -1.60
C TYR A 211 -17.87 -10.46 -1.85
N GLY A 212 -17.73 -11.34 -0.85
CA GLY A 212 -16.82 -12.50 -0.91
C GLY A 212 -15.33 -12.16 -0.75
N CYS A 213 -15.00 -10.90 -0.49
CA CYS A 213 -13.64 -10.44 -0.24
C CYS A 213 -13.36 -10.37 1.26
N LYS A 214 -12.36 -11.11 1.73
CA LYS A 214 -11.81 -11.00 3.09
C LYS A 214 -10.77 -9.88 3.11
N ALA A 215 -11.08 -8.78 3.79
CA ALA A 215 -10.27 -7.57 3.80
C ALA A 215 -9.58 -7.34 5.14
N ARG A 216 -8.39 -6.75 5.06
CA ARG A 216 -7.61 -6.31 6.23
C ARG A 216 -7.02 -4.94 5.99
N ILE A 217 -7.23 -4.01 6.93
CA ILE A 217 -6.40 -2.83 7.09
C ILE A 217 -5.24 -3.20 8.04
N LEU A 218 -4.03 -2.77 7.73
CA LEU A 218 -2.86 -2.98 8.56
C LEU A 218 -2.55 -1.71 9.36
N ALA A 219 -2.19 -1.90 10.64
CA ALA A 219 -1.64 -0.84 11.46
C ALA A 219 -0.25 -0.40 10.96
N GLU A 220 0.20 0.77 11.42
CA GLU A 220 1.56 1.24 11.14
C GLU A 220 2.61 0.19 11.57
N MET A 221 3.57 -0.11 10.68
CA MET A 221 4.63 -1.10 10.89
C MET A 221 4.15 -2.55 11.14
N GLU A 222 2.87 -2.82 10.97
CA GLU A 222 2.34 -4.18 11.08
C GLU A 222 2.84 -5.04 9.93
N ILE A 223 3.30 -6.26 10.24
CA ILE A 223 3.67 -7.27 9.25
C ILE A 223 2.77 -8.48 9.45
N THR A 224 2.09 -8.91 8.41
CA THR A 224 1.25 -10.11 8.43
C THR A 224 1.65 -11.07 7.31
N GLU A 225 1.67 -12.37 7.59
CA GLU A 225 1.86 -13.40 6.56
C GLU A 225 0.56 -13.58 5.78
N HIS A 226 0.64 -13.49 4.46
CA HIS A 226 -0.46 -13.91 3.59
C HIS A 226 -0.40 -15.44 3.45
N ARG A 227 -1.41 -16.13 3.96
CA ARG A 227 -1.53 -17.58 3.84
C ARG A 227 -2.59 -17.94 2.81
N PHE A 228 -2.19 -18.73 1.83
CA PHE A 228 -3.15 -19.38 0.95
C PHE A 228 -3.82 -20.51 1.76
N GLU A 229 -5.12 -20.38 1.99
CA GLU A 229 -5.87 -21.52 2.55
C GLU A 229 -5.85 -22.62 1.49
N ASN A 230 -5.19 -23.75 1.81
CA ASN A 230 -5.32 -24.97 1.02
C ASN A 230 -6.74 -25.49 1.25
N TYR A 231 -7.58 -25.43 0.24
CA TYR A 231 -8.85 -26.14 0.20
C TYR A 231 -8.60 -27.61 -0.12
#